data_1fb7c010436a2acff64b358d3efb6e96
#
_entry.id   1fb7c010436a2acff64b358d3efb6e96
#
_cell.length_a   1.000
_cell.length_b   1.000
_cell.length_c   1.000
_cell.angle_alpha   90.00
_cell.angle_beta   90.00
_cell.angle_gamma   90.00
#
_symmetry.space_group_name_H-M   'P 1'
#
loop_
_entity.id
_entity.type
_entity.pdbx_description
1 polymer ?
#
loop_
_entity_poly.entity_id
_entity_poly.type
_entity_poly.pdbx_seq_one_letter_code
_entity_poly.pdbx_strand_id
1 'polypeptide(L)'
;MAITAAMCNQFKVDALNGVHQPADVYKLALYTAAASLDKTTTAYSATGEVVGSGYSAGGITLPNFNVALAGDTATLDFDDAVIATATLSSVVGALLYNSTRANKAMAVFSFASTTSTNAEFRVAIPSGVLSIT
;
A
#
# COMPACT_ATOMS: atom_id res chain seq x y z
N MET A 1 -4.99 -6.35 17.83
CA MET A 1 -4.73 -6.28 16.39
C MET A 1 -3.58 -5.34 16.14
N ALA A 2 -2.76 -5.65 15.17
CA ALA A 2 -1.55 -4.88 14.93
C ALA A 2 -1.24 -4.80 13.44
N ILE A 3 -0.58 -3.70 13.06
CA ILE A 3 -0.07 -3.52 11.71
C ILE A 3 1.46 -3.53 11.80
N THR A 4 2.09 -4.49 11.15
CA THR A 4 3.55 -4.64 11.13
C THR A 4 4.05 -4.44 9.71
N ALA A 5 4.89 -3.44 9.50
CA ALA A 5 5.44 -3.13 8.19
C ALA A 5 6.28 -4.30 7.67
N ALA A 6 5.99 -4.74 6.45
CA ALA A 6 6.72 -5.85 5.82
C ALA A 6 6.39 -5.95 4.33
N MET A 7 7.31 -6.55 3.59
CA MET A 7 7.00 -7.09 2.26
C MET A 7 6.17 -8.36 2.48
N CYS A 8 5.02 -8.46 1.83
CA CYS A 8 4.16 -9.62 1.99
C CYS A 8 4.78 -10.87 1.36
N ASN A 9 4.64 -12.01 2.02
CA ASN A 9 5.09 -13.28 1.46
C ASN A 9 4.39 -13.58 0.13
N GLN A 10 3.14 -13.16 -0.01
CA GLN A 10 2.38 -13.29 -1.27
C GLN A 10 3.10 -12.57 -2.42
N PHE A 11 3.63 -11.37 -2.16
CA PHE A 11 4.39 -10.63 -3.18
C PHE A 11 5.63 -11.41 -3.65
N LYS A 12 6.30 -12.07 -2.73
CA LYS A 12 7.52 -12.84 -3.07
C LYS A 12 7.21 -13.96 -4.06
N VAL A 13 6.13 -14.70 -3.81
CA VAL A 13 5.66 -15.76 -4.71
C VAL A 13 5.22 -15.17 -6.05
N ASP A 14 4.42 -14.12 -5.99
CA ASP A 14 3.88 -13.49 -7.20
C ASP A 14 4.97 -12.86 -8.06
N ALA A 15 6.02 -12.33 -7.44
CA ALA A 15 7.15 -11.77 -8.17
C ALA A 15 7.87 -12.84 -9.00
N LEU A 16 8.08 -14.02 -8.41
CA LEU A 16 8.70 -15.13 -9.11
C LEU A 16 7.80 -15.68 -10.24
N ASN A 17 6.50 -15.59 -10.09
CA ASN A 17 5.54 -16.02 -11.10
C ASN A 17 5.26 -14.97 -12.16
N GLY A 18 5.83 -13.78 -12.06
CA GLY A 18 5.59 -12.69 -13.01
C GLY A 18 4.17 -12.15 -12.99
N VAL A 19 3.53 -12.16 -11.83
CA VAL A 19 2.12 -11.77 -11.70
C VAL A 19 1.92 -10.27 -11.89
N HIS A 20 2.79 -9.46 -11.29
CA HIS A 20 2.64 -8.01 -11.29
C HIS A 20 3.22 -7.38 -12.54
N GLN A 21 2.38 -6.67 -13.30
CA GLN A 21 2.74 -6.10 -14.60
C GLN A 21 2.64 -4.57 -14.59
N PRO A 22 3.40 -3.87 -15.45
CA PRO A 22 3.37 -2.41 -15.49
C PRO A 22 1.99 -1.80 -15.82
N ALA A 23 1.15 -2.52 -16.54
CA ALA A 23 -0.17 -2.04 -16.92
C ALA A 23 -1.24 -2.29 -15.85
N ASP A 24 -0.91 -2.98 -14.77
CA ASP A 24 -1.85 -3.28 -13.70
C ASP A 24 -2.17 -2.04 -12.86
N VAL A 25 -3.33 -2.06 -12.22
CA VAL A 25 -3.74 -1.00 -11.30
C VAL A 25 -3.34 -1.38 -9.88
N TYR A 26 -2.48 -0.57 -9.28
CA TYR A 26 -2.00 -0.75 -7.91
C TYR A 26 -2.67 0.26 -7.00
N LYS A 27 -3.08 -0.16 -5.83
CA LYS A 27 -3.79 0.69 -4.87
C LYS A 27 -3.15 0.62 -3.49
N LEU A 28 -3.33 1.71 -2.75
CA LEU A 28 -2.92 1.81 -1.36
C LEU A 28 -4.17 2.04 -0.50
N ALA A 29 -4.55 1.03 0.27
CA ALA A 29 -5.65 1.12 1.22
C ALA A 29 -5.14 1.57 2.58
N LEU A 30 -5.91 2.42 3.27
CA LEU A 30 -5.53 2.99 4.56
C LEU A 30 -6.29 2.31 5.68
N TYR A 31 -5.63 2.11 6.83
CA TYR A 31 -6.19 1.32 7.93
C TYR A 31 -6.04 2.00 9.28
N THR A 32 -7.00 1.69 10.15
CA THR A 32 -6.94 2.03 11.58
C THR A 32 -6.29 0.89 12.36
N ALA A 33 -6.11 1.10 13.68
CA ALA A 33 -5.57 0.07 14.57
C ALA A 33 -6.47 -1.17 14.70
N ALA A 34 -7.70 -1.12 14.19
CA ALA A 34 -8.59 -2.28 14.17
C ALA A 34 -8.16 -3.35 13.15
N ALA A 35 -7.30 -2.99 12.21
CA ALA A 35 -6.80 -3.92 11.20
C ALA A 35 -5.66 -4.78 11.75
N SER A 36 -5.51 -5.97 11.16
CA SER A 36 -4.37 -6.85 11.44
C SER A 36 -3.69 -7.15 10.11
N LEU A 37 -2.50 -6.57 9.91
CA LEU A 37 -1.74 -6.67 8.67
C LEU A 37 -0.28 -6.98 9.01
N ASP A 38 0.29 -7.93 8.27
CA ASP A 38 1.71 -8.28 8.41
C ASP A 38 2.21 -9.01 7.15
N LYS A 39 3.37 -9.62 7.24
CA LYS A 39 3.96 -10.35 6.10
C LYS A 39 3.10 -11.52 5.61
N THR A 40 2.17 -12.00 6.41
CA THR A 40 1.28 -13.12 6.03
C THR A 40 0.00 -12.65 5.36
N THR A 41 -0.23 -11.35 5.25
CA THR A 41 -1.40 -10.79 4.55
C THR A 41 -1.32 -11.18 3.07
N THR A 42 -2.39 -11.77 2.55
CA THR A 42 -2.41 -12.30 1.18
C THR A 42 -3.18 -11.43 0.20
N ALA A 43 -4.16 -10.67 0.69
CA ALA A 43 -5.02 -9.86 -0.18
C ALA A 43 -5.63 -8.69 0.58
N TYR A 44 -6.14 -7.72 -0.17
CA TYR A 44 -6.90 -6.62 0.39
C TYR A 44 -8.13 -7.12 1.15
N SER A 45 -8.39 -6.50 2.27
CA SER A 45 -9.61 -6.69 3.07
C SER A 45 -10.09 -5.35 3.59
N ALA A 46 -11.39 -5.16 3.65
CA ALA A 46 -11.99 -3.94 4.19
C ALA A 46 -12.03 -3.93 5.74
N THR A 47 -11.62 -5.01 6.39
CA THR A 47 -11.62 -5.09 7.85
C THR A 47 -10.63 -4.10 8.44
N GLY A 48 -11.12 -3.14 9.23
CA GLY A 48 -10.29 -2.12 9.84
C GLY A 48 -9.89 -0.98 8.91
N GLU A 49 -10.40 -0.97 7.68
CA GLU A 49 -10.12 0.11 6.73
C GLU A 49 -10.71 1.42 7.22
N VAL A 50 -10.00 2.52 6.96
CA VAL A 50 -10.43 3.87 7.31
C VAL A 50 -11.70 4.23 6.56
N VAL A 51 -12.60 4.96 7.23
CA VAL A 51 -13.79 5.54 6.61
C VAL A 51 -13.77 7.03 6.88
N GLY A 52 -13.95 7.83 5.83
CA GLY A 52 -13.97 9.28 5.97
C GLY A 52 -14.17 10.00 4.65
N SER A 53 -14.38 11.30 4.75
CA SER A 53 -14.57 12.15 3.58
C SER A 53 -13.28 12.24 2.76
N GLY A 54 -13.41 12.12 1.45
CA GLY A 54 -12.29 12.16 0.52
C GLY A 54 -11.61 10.82 0.28
N TYR A 55 -11.98 9.79 1.05
CA TYR A 55 -11.41 8.46 0.91
C TYR A 55 -12.49 7.47 0.48
N SER A 56 -12.20 6.68 -0.54
CA SER A 56 -13.10 5.61 -1.01
C SER A 56 -12.54 4.26 -0.60
N ALA A 57 -13.42 3.35 -0.17
CA ALA A 57 -13.03 1.99 0.15
C ALA A 57 -12.26 1.35 -1.02
N GLY A 58 -11.20 0.64 -0.70
CA GLY A 58 -10.27 0.10 -1.69
C GLY A 58 -9.00 0.93 -1.84
N GLY A 59 -9.05 2.21 -1.50
CA GLY A 59 -7.86 3.04 -1.39
C GLY A 59 -7.57 3.93 -2.59
N ILE A 60 -6.35 4.42 -2.60
CA ILE A 60 -5.84 5.40 -3.57
C ILE A 60 -5.10 4.65 -4.67
N THR A 61 -5.41 4.96 -5.93
CA THR A 61 -4.64 4.41 -7.06
C THR A 61 -3.26 5.04 -7.06
N LEU A 62 -2.22 4.20 -7.08
CA LEU A 62 -0.84 4.66 -7.09
C LEU A 62 -0.38 4.91 -8.53
N PRO A 63 0.16 6.10 -8.81
CA PRO A 63 0.65 6.42 -10.14
C PRO A 63 2.11 6.00 -10.34
N ASN A 64 2.50 5.91 -11.61
CA ASN A 64 3.91 5.81 -12.03
C ASN A 64 4.64 4.58 -11.48
N PHE A 65 4.03 3.40 -11.66
CA PHE A 65 4.72 2.13 -11.45
C PHE A 65 6.05 2.12 -12.20
N ASN A 66 7.14 1.86 -11.49
CA ASN A 66 8.47 1.82 -12.08
C ASN A 66 9.30 0.72 -11.44
N VAL A 67 9.97 -0.06 -12.27
CA VAL A 67 10.92 -1.07 -11.84
C VAL A 67 12.28 -0.72 -12.41
N ALA A 68 13.29 -0.69 -11.57
CA ALA A 68 14.66 -0.33 -11.98
C ALA A 68 15.68 -1.23 -11.29
N LEU A 69 16.83 -1.35 -11.92
CA LEU A 69 17.97 -2.07 -11.35
C LEU A 69 19.00 -1.04 -10.90
N ALA A 70 19.41 -1.15 -9.65
CA ALA A 70 20.49 -0.34 -9.08
C ALA A 70 21.55 -1.28 -8.47
N GLY A 71 22.69 -1.38 -9.12
CA GLY A 71 23.70 -2.40 -8.74
C GLY A 71 23.10 -3.78 -8.92
N ASP A 72 23.04 -4.56 -7.85
CA ASP A 72 22.50 -5.91 -7.86
C ASP A 72 21.09 -5.97 -7.27
N THR A 73 20.44 -4.83 -7.08
CA THR A 73 19.11 -4.74 -6.46
C THR A 73 18.10 -4.24 -7.47
N ALA A 74 17.04 -5.04 -7.67
CA ALA A 74 15.86 -4.60 -8.44
C ALA A 74 14.89 -3.90 -7.48
N THR A 75 14.42 -2.73 -7.86
CA THR A 75 13.51 -1.93 -7.05
C THR A 75 12.22 -1.67 -7.78
N LEU A 76 11.11 -1.66 -7.04
CA LEU A 76 9.80 -1.26 -7.53
C LEU A 76 9.39 0.01 -6.80
N ASP A 77 8.87 0.98 -7.52
CA ASP A 77 8.58 2.30 -6.98
C ASP A 77 7.29 2.87 -7.54
N PHE A 78 6.71 3.81 -6.80
CA PHE A 78 5.53 4.60 -7.19
C PHE A 78 5.72 6.02 -6.72
N ASP A 79 4.95 6.96 -7.29
CA ASP A 79 4.82 8.29 -6.70
C ASP A 79 4.01 8.20 -5.40
N ASP A 80 4.10 9.25 -4.58
CA ASP A 80 3.38 9.30 -3.31
C ASP A 80 1.87 9.18 -3.50
N ALA A 81 1.21 8.55 -2.54
CA ALA A 81 -0.24 8.49 -2.49
C ALA A 81 -0.79 9.77 -1.86
N VAL A 82 -1.61 10.51 -2.59
CA VAL A 82 -2.11 11.82 -2.16
C VAL A 82 -3.63 11.90 -2.29
N ILE A 83 -4.28 12.33 -1.21
CA ILE A 83 -5.67 12.78 -1.26
C ILE A 83 -5.65 14.29 -1.02
N ALA A 84 -6.11 15.07 -1.99
CA ALA A 84 -6.01 16.54 -1.94
C ALA A 84 -6.76 17.14 -0.75
N THR A 85 -7.93 16.59 -0.42
CA THR A 85 -8.73 17.05 0.72
C THR A 85 -9.41 15.83 1.35
N ALA A 86 -9.08 15.55 2.59
CA ALA A 86 -9.62 14.42 3.32
C ALA A 86 -9.87 14.73 4.79
N THR A 87 -10.87 14.08 5.35
CA THR A 87 -11.12 14.07 6.80
C THR A 87 -11.08 12.61 7.24
N LEU A 88 -9.94 12.21 7.81
CA LEU A 88 -9.66 10.84 8.23
C LEU A 88 -9.12 10.86 9.64
N SER A 89 -9.48 9.85 10.44
CA SER A 89 -9.06 9.76 11.84
C SER A 89 -8.24 8.51 12.09
N SER A 90 -7.14 8.68 12.83
CA SER A 90 -6.39 7.56 13.41
C SER A 90 -5.91 6.55 12.37
N VAL A 91 -5.40 7.05 11.25
CA VAL A 91 -4.78 6.20 10.22
C VAL A 91 -3.41 5.78 10.73
N VAL A 92 -3.18 4.48 10.86
CA VAL A 92 -1.93 3.94 11.43
C VAL A 92 -1.18 3.01 10.47
N GLY A 93 -1.73 2.72 9.32
CA GLY A 93 -1.05 1.87 8.37
C GLY A 93 -1.73 1.84 7.02
N ALA A 94 -1.09 1.14 6.09
CA ALA A 94 -1.57 1.02 4.71
C ALA A 94 -1.17 -0.33 4.13
N LEU A 95 -1.94 -0.79 3.14
CA LEU A 95 -1.64 -1.98 2.36
C LEU A 95 -1.51 -1.61 0.89
N LEU A 96 -0.36 -1.90 0.32
CA LEU A 96 -0.14 -1.84 -1.12
C LEU A 96 -0.58 -3.17 -1.73
N TYR A 97 -1.48 -3.12 -2.71
CA TYR A 97 -1.97 -4.33 -3.36
C TYR A 97 -2.27 -4.07 -4.83
N ASN A 98 -2.37 -5.17 -5.59
CA ASN A 98 -2.64 -5.13 -7.03
C ASN A 98 -4.11 -5.46 -7.29
N SER A 99 -4.91 -4.45 -7.60
CA SER A 99 -6.35 -4.65 -7.80
C SER A 99 -6.67 -5.37 -9.10
N THR A 100 -5.79 -5.37 -10.07
CA THR A 100 -5.96 -6.09 -11.33
C THR A 100 -5.77 -7.60 -11.14
N ARG A 101 -4.96 -8.00 -10.16
CA ARG A 101 -4.59 -9.39 -9.93
C ARG A 101 -5.21 -9.92 -8.64
N ALA A 102 -6.54 -10.00 -8.60
CA ALA A 102 -7.31 -10.56 -7.47
C ALA A 102 -6.98 -9.89 -6.12
N ASN A 103 -6.68 -8.59 -6.12
CA ASN A 103 -6.36 -7.82 -4.92
C ASN A 103 -5.17 -8.38 -4.13
N LYS A 104 -4.20 -8.99 -4.78
CA LYS A 104 -3.06 -9.62 -4.11
C LYS A 104 -2.20 -8.61 -3.37
N ALA A 105 -1.93 -8.90 -2.10
CA ALA A 105 -1.14 -8.04 -1.24
C ALA A 105 0.33 -8.01 -1.65
N MET A 106 0.95 -6.84 -1.52
CA MET A 106 2.36 -6.65 -1.89
C MET A 106 3.19 -6.18 -0.69
N ALA A 107 2.75 -5.14 0.01
CA ALA A 107 3.51 -4.61 1.14
C ALA A 107 2.58 -3.97 2.17
N VAL A 108 2.99 -4.03 3.43
CA VAL A 108 2.30 -3.40 4.55
C VAL A 108 3.18 -2.27 5.08
N PHE A 109 2.56 -1.10 5.30
CA PHE A 109 3.20 0.05 5.89
C PHE A 109 2.61 0.32 7.27
N SER A 110 3.45 0.76 8.19
CA SER A 110 3.03 1.15 9.52
C SER A 110 3.61 2.53 9.83
N PHE A 111 2.80 3.41 10.39
CA PHE A 111 3.24 4.76 10.75
C PHE A 111 2.48 5.26 11.98
N ALA A 112 2.97 6.39 12.52
CA ALA A 112 2.33 7.01 13.67
C ALA A 112 0.89 7.42 13.32
N SER A 113 -0.02 7.32 14.28
CA SER A 113 -1.42 7.68 14.09
C SER A 113 -1.53 9.08 13.51
N THR A 114 -2.18 9.18 12.36
CA THR A 114 -2.31 10.42 11.60
C THR A 114 -3.79 10.73 11.39
N THR A 115 -4.17 11.98 11.68
CA THR A 115 -5.53 12.47 11.48
C THR A 115 -5.46 13.68 10.56
N SER A 116 -6.35 13.74 9.55
CA SER A 116 -6.52 14.93 8.74
C SER A 116 -7.94 15.45 8.89
N THR A 117 -8.08 16.76 8.83
CA THR A 117 -9.39 17.42 8.90
C THR A 117 -9.45 18.42 7.75
N ASN A 118 -10.22 18.06 6.73
CA ASN A 118 -10.43 18.90 5.55
C ASN A 118 -9.10 19.42 4.96
N ALA A 119 -8.10 18.52 4.86
CA ALA A 119 -6.74 18.85 4.46
C ALA A 119 -6.14 17.70 3.64
N GLU A 120 -5.00 17.98 3.00
CA GLU A 120 -4.28 16.96 2.24
C GLU A 120 -3.85 15.80 3.16
N PHE A 121 -4.07 14.59 2.70
CA PHE A 121 -3.51 13.38 3.32
C PHE A 121 -2.53 12.74 2.33
N ARG A 122 -1.27 12.65 2.72
CA ARG A 122 -0.20 12.13 1.88
C ARG A 122 0.50 10.97 2.56
N VAL A 123 0.66 9.87 1.83
CA VAL A 123 1.55 8.78 2.25
C VAL A 123 2.77 8.81 1.34
N ALA A 124 3.91 9.10 1.91
CA ALA A 124 5.16 9.12 1.16
C ALA A 124 5.55 7.68 0.80
N ILE A 125 5.75 7.42 -0.48
CA ILE A 125 6.23 6.13 -0.97
C ILE A 125 7.74 6.26 -1.17
N PRO A 126 8.55 5.61 -0.32
CA PRO A 126 10.00 5.72 -0.47
C PRO A 126 10.48 5.09 -1.77
N SER A 127 11.53 5.65 -2.34
CA SER A 127 12.17 5.09 -3.52
C SER A 127 12.62 3.65 -3.22
N GLY A 128 12.27 2.74 -4.13
CA GLY A 128 12.57 1.33 -3.90
C GLY A 128 11.73 0.72 -2.78
N VAL A 129 10.46 1.08 -2.69
CA VAL A 129 9.52 0.60 -1.66
C VAL A 129 9.49 -0.92 -1.55
N LEU A 130 9.66 -1.62 -2.67
CA LEU A 130 9.86 -3.05 -2.71
C LEU A 130 11.16 -3.35 -3.46
N SER A 131 11.98 -4.24 -2.92
CA SER A 131 13.27 -4.54 -3.54
C SER A 131 13.62 -6.02 -3.41
N ILE A 132 14.37 -6.50 -4.40
CA ILE A 132 14.91 -7.86 -4.43
C ILE A 132 16.41 -7.75 -4.70
N THR A 133 17.19 -8.32 -3.80
CA THR A 133 18.66 -8.32 -3.88
C THR A 133 19.18 -9.72 -4.12
#